data_e5efd35fb550896f3141b186c7b9bad4
#
_entry.id   e5efd35fb550896f3141b186c7b9bad4
#
_cell.length_a   1.000
_cell.length_b   1.000
_cell.length_c   1.000
_cell.angle_alpha   90.00
_cell.angle_beta   90.00
_cell.angle_gamma   90.00
#
_symmetry.space_group_name_H-M   'P 1'
#
loop_
_entity.id
_entity.type
_entity.pdbx_description
1 polymer ?
#
loop_
_entity_poly.entity_id
_entity_poly.type
_entity_poly.pdbx_seq_one_letter_code
_entity_poly.pdbx_strand_id
1 'polypeptide(L)'
;MMDRNEAESVIRDTIEFANKEIKKNKKKSLIILITTLVVAILIIVLLGSSLISQVTFNVTNPFSAAIGLFQIAVLDKEYVEISESPRVVLAQPNADILTDYMESRGFTITDQMGAMRTYSNGETTEMILFNMNKYCSKWVWQ
;
A
#
# COMPACT_ATOMS: atom_id res chain seq x y z
N MET A 1 13.18 28.15 65.98
CA MET A 1 14.40 28.42 65.19
C MET A 1 14.75 27.07 64.55
N MET A 2 14.62 26.92 63.24
CA MET A 2 14.90 25.66 62.53
C MET A 2 16.38 25.34 62.61
N ASP A 3 16.71 24.09 62.99
CA ASP A 3 18.10 23.68 63.07
C ASP A 3 18.73 23.63 61.65
N ARG A 4 20.00 23.96 61.56
CA ARG A 4 20.74 23.99 60.27
C ARG A 4 20.69 22.64 59.53
N ASN A 5 20.74 21.54 60.30
CA ASN A 5 20.67 20.19 59.76
C ASN A 5 19.27 19.88 59.20
N GLU A 6 18.22 20.41 59.79
CA GLU A 6 16.83 20.26 59.35
C GLU A 6 16.58 21.04 58.04
N ALA A 7 17.15 22.24 57.96
CA ALA A 7 17.10 23.04 56.72
C ALA A 7 17.84 22.37 55.55
N GLU A 8 19.02 21.77 55.79
CA GLU A 8 19.81 21.07 54.78
C GLU A 8 19.09 19.79 54.30
N SER A 9 18.39 19.05 55.17
CA SER A 9 17.60 17.86 54.79
C SER A 9 16.42 18.22 53.90
N VAL A 10 15.66 19.26 54.24
CA VAL A 10 14.52 19.75 53.42
C VAL A 10 14.96 20.21 52.03
N ILE A 11 16.11 20.93 51.94
CA ILE A 11 16.67 21.37 50.67
C ILE A 11 17.04 20.13 49.80
N ARG A 12 17.69 19.13 50.40
CA ARG A 12 18.12 17.92 49.68
C ARG A 12 16.92 17.16 49.15
N ASP A 13 15.89 16.94 49.94
CA ASP A 13 14.67 16.24 49.58
C ASP A 13 13.91 16.98 48.45
N THR A 14 13.87 18.30 48.55
CA THR A 14 13.26 19.16 47.53
C THR A 14 14.00 19.05 46.20
N ILE A 15 15.35 19.07 46.19
CA ILE A 15 16.16 18.90 45.00
C ILE A 15 15.99 17.51 44.37
N GLU A 16 15.95 16.47 45.21
CA GLU A 16 15.77 15.10 44.73
C GLU A 16 14.38 14.92 44.08
N PHE A 17 13.33 15.46 44.70
CA PHE A 17 11.98 15.46 44.16
C PHE A 17 11.93 16.20 42.80
N ALA A 18 12.50 17.41 42.72
CA ALA A 18 12.56 18.19 41.51
C ALA A 18 13.30 17.45 40.37
N ASN A 19 14.44 16.84 40.67
CA ASN A 19 15.22 16.04 39.73
C ASN A 19 14.45 14.82 39.20
N LYS A 20 13.68 14.14 40.10
CA LYS A 20 12.84 13.00 39.74
C LYS A 20 11.70 13.42 38.78
N GLU A 21 11.04 14.55 39.07
CA GLU A 21 9.99 15.10 38.18
C GLU A 21 10.55 15.55 36.81
N ILE A 22 11.72 16.22 36.79
CA ILE A 22 12.39 16.60 35.54
C ILE A 22 12.72 15.36 34.69
N LYS A 23 13.27 14.31 35.31
CA LYS A 23 13.61 13.06 34.61
C LYS A 23 12.36 12.36 34.07
N LYS A 24 11.27 12.35 34.82
CA LYS A 24 9.97 11.79 34.40
C LYS A 24 9.38 12.56 33.22
N ASN A 25 9.42 13.88 33.25
CA ASN A 25 8.91 14.72 32.18
C ASN A 25 9.75 14.61 30.91
N LYS A 26 11.09 14.55 31.00
CA LYS A 26 11.98 14.28 29.87
C LYS A 26 11.68 12.92 29.24
N LYS A 27 11.44 11.87 30.02
CA LYS A 27 11.07 10.54 29.51
C LYS A 27 9.73 10.56 28.79
N LYS A 28 8.72 11.24 29.32
CA LYS A 28 7.42 11.41 28.66
C LYS A 28 7.55 12.17 27.34
N SER A 29 8.28 13.28 27.34
CA SER A 29 8.51 14.06 26.12
C SER A 29 9.23 13.26 25.03
N LEU A 30 10.22 12.44 25.41
CA LEU A 30 10.94 11.57 24.47
C LEU A 30 10.01 10.50 23.87
N ILE A 31 9.15 9.90 24.70
CA ILE A 31 8.17 8.91 24.21
C ILE A 31 7.21 9.56 23.21
N ILE A 32 6.67 10.73 23.52
CA ILE A 32 5.77 11.46 22.62
C ILE A 32 6.49 11.78 21.31
N LEU A 33 7.72 12.25 21.36
CA LEU A 33 8.51 12.55 20.17
C LEU A 33 8.72 11.33 19.28
N ILE A 34 9.10 10.19 19.86
CA ILE A 34 9.29 8.93 19.13
C ILE A 34 7.98 8.46 18.51
N THR A 35 6.87 8.49 19.27
CA THR A 35 5.56 8.08 18.77
C THR A 35 5.11 8.94 17.60
N THR A 36 5.28 10.27 17.71
CA THR A 36 4.95 11.21 16.63
C THR A 36 5.77 10.95 15.37
N LEU A 37 7.08 10.68 15.53
CA LEU A 37 7.96 10.35 14.42
C LEU A 37 7.54 9.05 13.72
N VAL A 38 7.22 8.00 14.48
CA VAL A 38 6.75 6.72 13.92
C VAL A 38 5.45 6.90 13.14
N VAL A 39 4.49 7.64 13.69
CA VAL A 39 3.21 7.93 13.00
C VAL A 39 3.45 8.71 11.70
N ALA A 40 4.32 9.72 11.73
CA ALA A 40 4.66 10.49 10.54
C ALA A 40 5.29 9.61 9.45
N ILE A 41 6.22 8.72 9.79
CA ILE A 41 6.82 7.76 8.86
C ILE A 41 5.76 6.84 8.26
N LEU A 42 4.83 6.31 9.07
CA LEU A 42 3.74 5.46 8.59
C LEU A 42 2.85 6.18 7.58
N ILE A 43 2.51 7.44 7.84
CA ILE A 43 1.71 8.26 6.91
C ILE A 43 2.45 8.46 5.59
N ILE A 44 3.75 8.77 5.61
CA ILE A 44 4.57 8.95 4.41
C ILE A 44 4.64 7.66 3.59
N VAL A 45 4.82 6.52 4.24
CA VAL A 45 4.85 5.20 3.57
C VAL A 45 3.50 4.88 2.92
N LEU A 46 2.38 5.12 3.61
CA LEU A 46 1.04 4.88 3.06
C LEU A 46 0.74 5.79 1.86
N LEU A 47 1.04 7.08 1.95
CA LEU A 47 0.83 8.02 0.85
C LEU A 47 1.74 7.68 -0.35
N GLY A 48 3.01 7.38 -0.11
CA GLY A 48 3.96 7.01 -1.15
C GLY A 48 3.55 5.70 -1.87
N SER A 49 3.13 4.69 -1.12
CA SER A 49 2.67 3.42 -1.70
C SER A 49 1.38 3.58 -2.52
N SER A 50 0.46 4.47 -2.11
CA SER A 50 -0.75 4.78 -2.87
C SER A 50 -0.43 5.45 -4.21
N LEU A 51 0.49 6.41 -4.24
CA LEU A 51 0.92 7.05 -5.49
C LEU A 51 1.58 6.06 -6.45
N ILE A 52 2.47 5.20 -5.95
CA ILE A 52 3.12 4.16 -6.77
C ILE A 52 2.08 3.19 -7.33
N SER A 53 1.11 2.76 -6.52
CA SER A 53 0.03 1.88 -6.95
C SER A 53 -0.82 2.51 -8.05
N GLN A 54 -1.16 3.78 -7.92
CA GLN A 54 -1.93 4.51 -8.93
C GLN A 54 -1.17 4.64 -10.25
N VAL A 55 0.10 5.01 -10.22
CA VAL A 55 0.92 5.19 -11.44
C VAL A 55 1.22 3.84 -12.11
N THR A 56 1.51 2.79 -11.34
CA THR A 56 1.93 1.50 -11.88
C THR A 56 0.76 0.60 -12.23
N PHE A 57 -0.25 0.55 -11.38
CA PHE A 57 -1.37 -0.41 -11.49
C PHE A 57 -2.71 0.23 -11.86
N ASN A 58 -2.80 1.55 -11.97
CA ASN A 58 -4.06 2.29 -12.16
C ASN A 58 -5.08 2.07 -11.02
N VAL A 59 -4.58 1.79 -9.81
CA VAL A 59 -5.38 1.48 -8.63
C VAL A 59 -4.97 2.39 -7.49
N THR A 60 -5.92 3.07 -6.86
CA THR A 60 -5.65 3.98 -5.75
C THR A 60 -5.27 3.25 -4.46
N ASN A 61 -5.81 2.04 -4.27
CA ASN A 61 -5.52 1.23 -3.08
C ASN A 61 -4.22 0.41 -3.25
N PRO A 62 -3.14 0.72 -2.52
CA PRO A 62 -1.88 0.01 -2.64
C PRO A 62 -1.97 -1.46 -2.18
N PHE A 63 -2.88 -1.75 -1.27
CA PHE A 63 -3.03 -3.11 -0.74
C PHE A 63 -3.65 -4.07 -1.76
N SER A 64 -4.59 -3.61 -2.62
CA SER A 64 -5.20 -4.48 -3.63
C SER A 64 -4.17 -4.96 -4.66
N ALA A 65 -3.27 -4.09 -5.11
CA ALA A 65 -2.19 -4.46 -6.01
C ALA A 65 -1.19 -5.44 -5.36
N ALA A 66 -0.79 -5.18 -4.10
CA ALA A 66 0.13 -6.04 -3.35
C ALA A 66 -0.48 -7.43 -3.10
N ILE A 67 -1.76 -7.50 -2.68
CA ILE A 67 -2.48 -8.76 -2.47
C ILE A 67 -2.64 -9.50 -3.80
N GLY A 68 -2.97 -8.81 -4.90
CA GLY A 68 -3.07 -9.40 -6.23
C GLY A 68 -1.77 -10.06 -6.67
N LEU A 69 -0.65 -9.35 -6.55
CA LEU A 69 0.67 -9.89 -6.87
C LEU A 69 1.03 -11.10 -5.98
N PHE A 70 0.72 -11.05 -4.69
CA PHE A 70 0.94 -12.17 -3.78
C PHE A 70 0.11 -13.40 -4.21
N GLN A 71 -1.16 -13.20 -4.59
CA GLN A 71 -2.03 -14.29 -5.02
C GLN A 71 -1.53 -14.96 -6.31
N ILE A 72 -0.98 -14.18 -7.25
CA ILE A 72 -0.39 -14.71 -8.48
C ILE A 72 0.94 -15.43 -8.17
N ALA A 73 1.85 -14.79 -7.43
CA ALA A 73 3.21 -15.29 -7.25
C ALA A 73 3.33 -16.45 -6.24
N VAL A 74 2.45 -16.49 -5.22
CA VAL A 74 2.55 -17.44 -4.10
C VAL A 74 1.41 -18.46 -4.11
N LEU A 75 0.19 -18.03 -4.46
CA LEU A 75 -0.98 -18.93 -4.51
C LEU A 75 -1.25 -19.48 -5.90
N ASP A 76 -0.37 -19.20 -6.87
CA ASP A 76 -0.40 -19.69 -8.25
C ASP A 76 -1.75 -19.43 -8.97
N LYS A 77 -2.41 -18.32 -8.64
CA LYS A 77 -3.62 -17.92 -9.35
C LYS A 77 -3.27 -17.41 -10.74
N GLU A 78 -4.02 -17.83 -11.74
CA GLU A 78 -3.83 -17.39 -13.11
C GLU A 78 -4.09 -15.88 -13.27
N TYR A 79 -5.17 -15.37 -12.65
CA TYR A 79 -5.51 -13.95 -12.64
C TYR A 79 -6.28 -13.55 -11.38
N VAL A 80 -6.23 -12.25 -11.06
CA VAL A 80 -6.91 -11.64 -9.91
C VAL A 80 -7.39 -10.25 -10.29
N GLU A 81 -8.67 -9.96 -10.10
CA GLU A 81 -9.20 -8.61 -10.23
C GLU A 81 -8.82 -7.77 -9.00
N ILE A 82 -8.17 -6.63 -9.21
CA ILE A 82 -7.66 -5.75 -8.15
C ILE A 82 -8.40 -4.42 -8.05
N SER A 83 -9.24 -4.09 -9.05
CA SER A 83 -10.10 -2.91 -9.07
C SER A 83 -11.28 -3.12 -10.02
N GLU A 84 -12.45 -2.61 -9.64
CA GLU A 84 -13.65 -2.62 -10.47
C GLU A 84 -13.82 -1.32 -11.29
N SER A 85 -13.29 -0.20 -10.79
CA SER A 85 -13.43 1.11 -11.46
C SER A 85 -12.17 1.96 -11.29
N PRO A 86 -11.33 2.09 -12.33
CA PRO A 86 -11.37 1.32 -13.58
C PRO A 86 -11.18 -0.17 -13.30
N ARG A 87 -11.72 -1.01 -14.16
CA ARG A 87 -11.53 -2.45 -14.01
C ARG A 87 -10.09 -2.82 -14.34
N VAL A 88 -9.41 -3.40 -13.36
CA VAL A 88 -8.00 -3.81 -13.47
C VAL A 88 -7.83 -5.23 -12.99
N VAL A 89 -7.21 -6.05 -13.82
CA VAL A 89 -6.85 -7.44 -13.52
C VAL A 89 -5.34 -7.58 -13.60
N LEU A 90 -4.75 -8.26 -12.63
CA LEU A 90 -3.39 -8.80 -12.70
C LEU A 90 -3.47 -10.29 -13.04
N ALA A 91 -2.55 -10.77 -13.87
CA ALA A 91 -2.46 -12.18 -14.23
C ALA A 91 -1.00 -12.63 -14.30
N GLN A 92 -0.79 -13.94 -14.37
CA GLN A 92 0.52 -14.50 -14.65
C GLN A 92 1.10 -13.93 -15.95
N PRO A 93 2.43 -13.94 -16.13
CA PRO A 93 3.09 -13.35 -17.28
C PRO A 93 2.94 -14.23 -18.55
N ASN A 94 1.69 -14.43 -18.95
CA ASN A 94 1.32 -15.16 -20.15
C ASN A 94 0.22 -14.40 -20.90
N ALA A 95 0.41 -14.17 -22.19
CA ALA A 95 -0.52 -13.43 -23.02
C ALA A 95 -1.81 -14.22 -23.36
N ASP A 96 -1.73 -15.56 -23.33
CA ASP A 96 -2.85 -16.43 -23.67
C ASP A 96 -3.95 -16.39 -22.62
N ILE A 97 -3.60 -16.17 -21.34
CA ILE A 97 -4.58 -16.10 -20.24
C ILE A 97 -5.64 -15.03 -20.50
N LEU A 98 -5.27 -13.86 -21.04
CA LEU A 98 -6.27 -12.86 -21.41
C LEU A 98 -7.16 -13.33 -22.55
N THR A 99 -6.57 -13.99 -23.54
CA THR A 99 -7.33 -14.51 -24.69
C THR A 99 -8.32 -15.58 -24.24
N ASP A 100 -7.86 -16.57 -23.47
CA ASP A 100 -8.70 -17.65 -22.92
C ASP A 100 -9.83 -17.09 -22.01
N TYR A 101 -9.50 -16.08 -21.19
CA TYR A 101 -10.47 -15.39 -20.37
C TYR A 101 -11.55 -14.72 -21.20
N MET A 102 -11.20 -14.01 -22.27
CA MET A 102 -12.15 -13.32 -23.15
C MET A 102 -12.97 -14.32 -23.98
N GLU A 103 -12.34 -15.38 -24.51
CA GLU A 103 -13.01 -16.45 -25.26
C GLU A 103 -14.01 -17.22 -24.39
N SER A 104 -13.68 -17.49 -23.13
CA SER A 104 -14.60 -18.13 -22.19
C SER A 104 -15.89 -17.31 -21.94
N ARG A 105 -15.84 -16.01 -22.21
CA ARG A 105 -16.96 -15.06 -22.13
C ARG A 105 -17.66 -14.81 -23.49
N GLY A 106 -17.23 -15.52 -24.52
CA GLY A 106 -17.79 -15.40 -25.87
C GLY A 106 -17.23 -14.23 -26.71
N PHE A 107 -16.10 -13.64 -26.28
CA PHE A 107 -15.44 -12.56 -27.02
C PHE A 107 -14.29 -13.12 -27.83
N THR A 108 -14.13 -12.60 -29.04
CA THR A 108 -13.00 -12.89 -29.92
C THR A 108 -12.19 -11.62 -30.17
N ILE A 109 -10.88 -11.75 -30.34
CA ILE A 109 -10.03 -10.60 -30.68
C ILE A 109 -10.34 -10.12 -32.10
N THR A 110 -10.60 -8.84 -32.24
CA THR A 110 -10.94 -8.22 -33.54
C THR A 110 -9.86 -7.26 -34.02
N ASP A 111 -9.08 -6.66 -33.11
CA ASP A 111 -8.00 -5.75 -33.46
C ASP A 111 -6.95 -5.72 -32.34
N GLN A 112 -5.71 -5.38 -32.74
CA GLN A 112 -4.60 -5.14 -31.81
C GLN A 112 -3.72 -4.00 -32.32
N MET A 113 -3.67 -2.93 -31.52
CA MET A 113 -2.83 -1.79 -31.79
C MET A 113 -1.86 -1.56 -30.61
N GLY A 114 -0.62 -2.02 -30.77
CA GLY A 114 0.37 -1.96 -29.70
C GLY A 114 -0.05 -2.76 -28.47
N ALA A 115 -0.21 -2.08 -27.33
CA ALA A 115 -0.69 -2.69 -26.08
C ALA A 115 -2.22 -2.76 -25.98
N MET A 116 -2.96 -2.09 -26.86
CA MET A 116 -4.41 -2.13 -26.89
C MET A 116 -4.90 -3.35 -27.65
N ARG A 117 -5.78 -4.12 -27.04
CA ARG A 117 -6.48 -5.26 -27.65
C ARG A 117 -7.97 -5.00 -27.64
N THR A 118 -8.61 -5.20 -28.79
CA THR A 118 -10.05 -5.05 -28.96
C THR A 118 -10.69 -6.42 -29.12
N TYR A 119 -11.69 -6.69 -28.31
CA TYR A 119 -12.45 -7.93 -28.31
C TYR A 119 -13.93 -7.65 -28.60
N SER A 120 -14.59 -8.50 -29.35
CA SER A 120 -16.03 -8.38 -29.64
C SER A 120 -16.72 -9.73 -29.60
N ASN A 121 -17.98 -9.73 -29.12
CA ASN A 121 -18.89 -10.87 -29.20
C ASN A 121 -19.99 -10.67 -30.27
N GLY A 122 -19.85 -9.64 -31.09
CA GLY A 122 -20.85 -9.26 -32.12
C GLY A 122 -21.90 -8.26 -31.64
N GLU A 123 -22.16 -8.17 -30.33
CA GLU A 123 -23.09 -7.20 -29.75
C GLU A 123 -22.36 -6.06 -29.03
N THR A 124 -21.31 -6.41 -28.31
CA THR A 124 -20.50 -5.48 -27.52
C THR A 124 -19.03 -5.59 -27.90
N THR A 125 -18.30 -4.50 -27.64
CA THR A 125 -16.87 -4.42 -27.88
C THR A 125 -16.19 -3.96 -26.59
N GLU A 126 -15.15 -4.68 -26.17
CA GLU A 126 -14.32 -4.34 -25.02
C GLU A 126 -12.90 -4.00 -25.48
N MET A 127 -12.38 -2.88 -25.02
CA MET A 127 -11.00 -2.45 -25.27
C MET A 127 -10.18 -2.63 -23.99
N ILE A 128 -9.08 -3.36 -24.10
CA ILE A 128 -8.24 -3.72 -22.97
C ILE A 128 -6.80 -3.30 -23.25
N LEU A 129 -6.25 -2.46 -22.37
CA LEU A 129 -4.84 -2.14 -22.38
C LEU A 129 -4.08 -3.30 -21.69
N PHE A 130 -3.34 -4.06 -22.48
CA PHE A 130 -2.54 -5.20 -22.04
C PHE A 130 -1.08 -4.82 -21.89
N ASN A 131 -0.55 -4.91 -20.69
CA ASN A 131 0.87 -4.75 -20.41
C ASN A 131 1.40 -5.98 -19.70
N MET A 132 2.57 -6.45 -20.09
CA MET A 132 3.21 -7.64 -19.52
C MET A 132 4.68 -7.37 -19.23
N ASN A 133 5.15 -7.87 -18.11
CA ASN A 133 6.56 -7.95 -17.77
C ASN A 133 6.91 -9.39 -17.34
N LYS A 134 8.14 -9.64 -16.87
CA LYS A 134 8.58 -10.98 -16.48
C LYS A 134 7.88 -11.56 -15.22
N TYR A 135 7.12 -10.74 -14.48
CA TYR A 135 6.51 -11.15 -13.22
C TYR A 135 4.99 -11.29 -13.30
N CYS A 136 4.34 -10.43 -14.09
CA CYS A 136 2.89 -10.43 -14.25
C CYS A 136 2.48 -9.74 -15.55
N SER A 137 1.24 -9.97 -15.96
CA SER A 137 0.52 -9.14 -16.92
C SER A 137 -0.52 -8.27 -16.20
N LYS A 138 -0.81 -7.10 -16.76
CA LYS A 138 -1.82 -6.16 -16.28
C LYS A 138 -2.80 -5.84 -17.40
N TRP A 139 -4.07 -5.99 -17.12
CA TRP A 139 -5.17 -5.70 -18.03
C TRP A 139 -6.01 -4.57 -17.47
N VAL A 140 -6.22 -3.52 -18.25
CA VAL A 140 -7.01 -2.36 -17.85
C VAL A 140 -8.10 -2.14 -18.88
N TRP A 141 -9.35 -2.25 -18.48
CA TRP A 141 -10.50 -1.92 -19.34
C TRP A 141 -10.60 -0.42 -19.53
N GLN A 142 -10.86 -0.01 -20.78
CA GLN A 142 -10.95 1.38 -21.21
C GLN A 142 -12.40 1.82 -21.43
#